data_589338153c44b589fd33513670f12420
#
_entry.id   589338153c44b589fd33513670f12420
#
_cell.length_a   1.000
_cell.length_b   1.000
_cell.length_c   1.000
_cell.angle_alpha   90.00
_cell.angle_beta   90.00
_cell.angle_gamma   90.00
#
_symmetry.space_group_name_H-M   'P 1'
#
loop_
_entity.id
_entity.type
_entity.pdbx_description
1 polymer ?
#
loop_
_entity_poly.entity_id
_entity_poly.type
_entity_poly.pdbx_seq_one_letter_code
_entity_poly.pdbx_strand_id
1 'polypeptide(L)'
;RTYPHCRKPGMIDLSKTNKKTDNEYFPPLKEPNIMTYLAKDWVAPQTSYKDAMIESMTHLGKLGAIFIGYNVKYGNAIGTLKNVPDDQKLETPVAENLMAGLAIGMSFEGFLPVLYYERHDFMMVAADAIINHIDKIERISHGEFKCPIIIRAVTADAGPFYSGITHSQDFTEVFRRAVSFPVLDPVNGAGVTSCLLAARRSGKPCMLSLIHI
;
A
#
# COMPACT_ATOMS: atom_id res chain seq x y z
N ARG A 1 -21.31 -19.71 -21.27
CA ARG A 1 -19.94 -20.22 -21.04
C ARG A 1 -19.72 -20.11 -19.54
N THR A 2 -19.75 -21.23 -18.82
CA THR A 2 -19.43 -21.34 -17.40
C THR A 2 -17.92 -21.36 -17.25
N TYR A 3 -17.39 -20.44 -16.46
CA TYR A 3 -15.97 -20.44 -16.10
C TYR A 3 -15.71 -21.58 -15.10
N PRO A 4 -14.79 -22.55 -15.40
CA PRO A 4 -14.65 -23.77 -14.59
C PRO A 4 -13.97 -23.61 -13.23
N HIS A 5 -13.57 -22.42 -12.83
CA HIS A 5 -12.81 -22.18 -11.60
C HIS A 5 -13.45 -21.25 -10.59
N CYS A 6 -14.69 -20.80 -10.78
CA CYS A 6 -15.44 -20.18 -9.68
C CYS A 6 -15.95 -21.28 -8.75
N ARG A 7 -15.19 -21.67 -7.74
CA ARG A 7 -15.77 -22.32 -6.59
C ARG A 7 -16.79 -21.35 -6.00
N LYS A 8 -18.07 -21.77 -5.94
CA LYS A 8 -19.06 -21.01 -5.20
C LYS A 8 -18.51 -20.83 -3.77
N PRO A 9 -18.37 -19.62 -3.24
CA PRO A 9 -18.07 -19.44 -1.83
C PRO A 9 -19.10 -20.28 -1.06
N GLY A 10 -18.67 -21.14 -0.16
CA GLY A 10 -19.61 -21.82 0.74
C GLY A 10 -20.44 -20.74 1.40
N MET A 11 -21.78 -20.82 1.33
CA MET A 11 -22.64 -19.86 2.03
C MET A 11 -22.23 -19.87 3.50
N ILE A 12 -21.79 -18.70 3.99
CA ILE A 12 -21.51 -18.50 5.41
C ILE A 12 -22.84 -18.75 6.11
N ASP A 13 -22.88 -19.78 6.95
CA ASP A 13 -24.04 -20.07 7.77
C ASP A 13 -24.15 -19.00 8.88
N LEU A 14 -24.89 -17.96 8.58
CA LEU A 14 -25.11 -16.84 9.49
C LEU A 14 -25.79 -17.24 10.81
N SER A 15 -26.40 -18.44 10.89
CA SER A 15 -26.99 -18.95 12.14
C SER A 15 -25.93 -19.30 13.19
N LYS A 16 -24.69 -19.50 12.77
CA LYS A 16 -23.54 -19.79 13.65
C LYS A 16 -22.80 -18.52 14.12
N THR A 17 -23.20 -17.34 13.66
CA THR A 17 -22.62 -16.06 14.09
C THR A 17 -23.15 -15.56 15.45
N ASN A 18 -23.52 -16.49 16.33
CA ASN A 18 -24.18 -16.16 17.59
C ASN A 18 -23.20 -15.56 18.62
N LYS A 19 -23.36 -14.28 18.88
CA LYS A 19 -23.07 -13.59 20.17
C LYS A 19 -21.66 -13.60 20.74
N LYS A 20 -20.62 -13.85 19.94
CA LYS A 20 -19.27 -13.48 20.37
C LYS A 20 -18.99 -12.02 19.99
N THR A 21 -18.39 -11.28 20.91
CA THR A 21 -17.99 -9.90 20.65
C THR A 21 -16.95 -9.85 19.51
N ASP A 22 -16.90 -8.78 18.74
CA ASP A 22 -15.94 -8.63 17.64
C ASP A 22 -14.49 -8.93 18.05
N ASN A 23 -14.14 -8.68 19.33
CA ASN A 23 -12.81 -8.95 19.88
C ASN A 23 -12.48 -10.45 20.04
N GLU A 24 -13.48 -11.33 20.14
CA GLU A 24 -13.27 -12.78 20.19
C GLU A 24 -13.14 -13.39 18.80
N TYR A 25 -13.86 -12.84 17.81
CA TYR A 25 -13.81 -13.29 16.42
C TYR A 25 -12.59 -12.72 15.69
N PHE A 26 -12.20 -11.50 16.02
CA PHE A 26 -11.13 -10.77 15.36
C PHE A 26 -10.14 -10.26 16.42
N PRO A 27 -9.29 -11.13 16.96
CA PRO A 27 -8.24 -10.67 17.86
C PRO A 27 -7.39 -9.61 17.12
N PRO A 28 -6.96 -8.55 17.80
CA PRO A 28 -6.11 -7.55 17.17
C PRO A 28 -4.91 -8.26 16.57
N LEU A 29 -4.64 -8.00 15.28
CA LEU A 29 -3.43 -8.48 14.64
C LEU A 29 -2.27 -7.87 15.42
N LYS A 30 -1.40 -8.71 15.98
CA LYS A 30 -0.12 -8.22 16.53
C LYS A 30 0.57 -7.47 15.39
N GLU A 31 0.89 -6.21 15.60
CA GLU A 31 1.68 -5.45 14.62
C GLU A 31 2.88 -6.29 14.21
N PRO A 32 3.03 -6.60 12.92
CA PRO A 32 4.22 -7.28 12.48
C PRO A 32 5.39 -6.34 12.77
N ASN A 33 6.33 -6.77 13.60
CA ASN A 33 7.57 -6.00 13.75
C ASN A 33 8.26 -6.00 12.38
N ILE A 34 8.12 -4.90 11.65
CA ILE A 34 8.63 -4.77 10.29
C ILE A 34 10.14 -5.00 10.23
N MET A 35 10.84 -4.76 11.34
CA MET A 35 12.28 -5.02 11.47
C MET A 35 12.60 -6.52 11.38
N THR A 36 11.65 -7.40 11.68
CA THR A 36 11.85 -8.86 11.54
C THR A 36 12.04 -9.29 10.08
N TYR A 37 11.57 -8.48 9.13
CA TYR A 37 11.70 -8.76 7.69
C TYR A 37 12.97 -8.20 7.06
N LEU A 38 13.74 -7.40 7.80
CA LEU A 38 15.05 -6.93 7.35
C LEU A 38 16.08 -8.05 7.54
N ALA A 39 16.98 -8.22 6.57
CA ALA A 39 18.14 -9.10 6.75
C ALA A 39 19.02 -8.52 7.87
N LYS A 40 19.56 -9.38 8.74
CA LYS A 40 20.38 -8.95 9.90
C LYS A 40 21.63 -8.17 9.52
N ASP A 41 22.14 -8.41 8.33
CA ASP A 41 23.38 -7.89 7.74
C ASP A 41 23.12 -6.86 6.65
N TRP A 42 21.85 -6.43 6.46
CA TRP A 42 21.52 -5.45 5.45
C TRP A 42 21.92 -4.05 5.93
N VAL A 43 22.86 -3.43 5.22
CA VAL A 43 23.26 -2.04 5.43
C VAL A 43 22.55 -1.18 4.39
N ALA A 44 21.79 -0.20 4.86
CA ALA A 44 21.12 0.72 3.98
C ALA A 44 22.15 1.56 3.19
N PRO A 45 22.02 1.67 1.86
CA PRO A 45 22.89 2.53 1.09
C PRO A 45 22.73 3.98 1.54
N GLN A 46 23.83 4.71 1.63
CA GLN A 46 23.85 6.15 1.93
C GLN A 46 23.51 6.93 0.65
N THR A 47 22.24 6.89 0.25
CA THR A 47 21.75 7.58 -0.94
C THR A 47 20.79 8.70 -0.55
N SER A 48 20.61 9.67 -1.49
CA SER A 48 19.60 10.69 -1.30
C SER A 48 18.20 10.05 -1.18
N TYR A 49 17.27 10.72 -0.55
CA TYR A 49 15.88 10.23 -0.42
C TYR A 49 15.27 9.92 -1.80
N LYS A 50 15.49 10.81 -2.78
CA LYS A 50 15.05 10.65 -4.15
C LYS A 50 15.66 9.43 -4.84
N ASP A 51 16.97 9.24 -4.73
CA ASP A 51 17.65 8.11 -5.35
C ASP A 51 17.22 6.79 -4.71
N ALA A 52 17.06 6.76 -3.39
CA ALA A 52 16.53 5.61 -2.67
C ALA A 52 15.10 5.24 -3.13
N MET A 53 14.24 6.23 -3.40
CA MET A 53 12.92 6.00 -3.98
C MET A 53 13.03 5.39 -5.38
N ILE A 54 13.84 5.96 -6.27
CA ILE A 54 14.03 5.44 -7.63
C ILE A 54 14.55 4.00 -7.61
N GLU A 55 15.57 3.74 -6.82
CA GLU A 55 16.16 2.41 -6.69
C GLU A 55 15.16 1.39 -6.12
N SER A 56 14.41 1.77 -5.10
CA SER A 56 13.41 0.92 -4.47
C SER A 56 12.25 0.60 -5.41
N MET A 57 11.73 1.57 -6.15
CA MET A 57 10.68 1.34 -7.14
C MET A 57 11.20 0.46 -8.29
N THR A 58 12.43 0.70 -8.76
CA THR A 58 13.09 -0.14 -9.77
C THR A 58 13.22 -1.58 -9.28
N HIS A 59 13.60 -1.77 -8.02
CA HIS A 59 13.73 -3.10 -7.43
C HIS A 59 12.37 -3.80 -7.29
N LEU A 60 11.33 -3.12 -6.83
CA LEU A 60 9.98 -3.66 -6.78
C LEU A 60 9.47 -4.05 -8.18
N GLY A 61 9.75 -3.24 -9.20
CA GLY A 61 9.44 -3.57 -10.59
C GLY A 61 10.11 -4.88 -11.04
N LYS A 62 11.40 -5.07 -10.73
CA LYS A 62 12.10 -6.35 -11.00
C LYS A 62 11.50 -7.55 -10.28
N LEU A 63 10.79 -7.33 -9.17
CA LEU A 63 10.05 -8.35 -8.43
C LEU A 63 8.61 -8.54 -8.92
N GLY A 64 8.24 -7.90 -10.03
CA GLY A 64 6.92 -8.05 -10.66
C GLY A 64 5.83 -7.13 -10.06
N ALA A 65 6.20 -6.07 -9.35
CA ALA A 65 5.21 -5.11 -8.87
C ALA A 65 4.54 -4.35 -10.01
N ILE A 66 3.24 -4.06 -9.84
CA ILE A 66 2.45 -3.22 -10.75
C ILE A 66 2.13 -1.91 -10.03
N PHE A 67 2.48 -0.81 -10.65
CA PHE A 67 2.31 0.53 -10.11
C PHE A 67 1.01 1.13 -10.63
N ILE A 68 0.07 1.43 -9.75
CA ILE A 68 -1.29 1.87 -10.08
C ILE A 68 -1.46 3.31 -9.62
N GLY A 69 -1.81 4.21 -10.51
CA GLY A 69 -2.07 5.58 -10.13
C GLY A 69 -2.27 6.52 -11.29
N TYR A 70 -2.58 7.75 -10.94
CA TYR A 70 -2.54 8.88 -11.84
C TYR A 70 -1.08 9.32 -12.05
N ASN A 71 -0.73 9.67 -13.28
CA ASN A 71 0.59 10.17 -13.65
C ASN A 71 1.76 9.17 -13.43
N VAL A 72 1.46 7.88 -13.27
CA VAL A 72 2.49 6.84 -13.10
C VAL A 72 3.20 6.52 -14.41
N LYS A 73 2.48 6.56 -15.54
CA LYS A 73 3.01 6.28 -16.87
C LYS A 73 3.52 7.55 -17.54
N TYR A 74 2.70 8.58 -17.63
CA TYR A 74 3.01 9.78 -18.39
C TYR A 74 4.00 10.71 -17.68
N GLY A 75 3.92 10.85 -16.36
CA GLY A 75 4.85 11.67 -15.56
C GLY A 75 5.87 10.89 -14.77
N ASN A 76 5.88 9.55 -14.90
CA ASN A 76 6.72 8.66 -14.09
C ASN A 76 6.63 8.95 -12.58
N ALA A 77 5.46 9.38 -12.12
CA ALA A 77 5.20 9.87 -10.77
C ALA A 77 6.38 10.70 -10.22
N ILE A 78 6.58 11.85 -10.85
CA ILE A 78 7.65 12.82 -10.54
C ILE A 78 9.07 12.18 -10.65
N GLY A 79 9.23 11.29 -11.63
CA GLY A 79 10.51 10.65 -11.96
C GLY A 79 10.92 9.48 -11.06
N THR A 80 10.15 9.12 -10.06
CA THR A 80 10.48 7.97 -9.19
C THR A 80 10.30 6.63 -9.90
N LEU A 81 9.49 6.56 -10.96
CA LEU A 81 9.26 5.37 -11.79
C LEU A 81 10.02 5.38 -13.13
N LYS A 82 11.00 6.25 -13.31
CA LYS A 82 11.71 6.42 -14.58
C LYS A 82 12.37 5.14 -15.10
N ASN A 83 12.77 4.23 -14.23
CA ASN A 83 13.42 2.96 -14.57
C ASN A 83 12.47 1.75 -14.51
N VAL A 84 11.19 1.96 -14.26
CA VAL A 84 10.17 0.91 -14.27
C VAL A 84 9.62 0.79 -15.69
N PRO A 85 9.48 -0.42 -16.26
CA PRO A 85 8.86 -0.64 -17.56
C PRO A 85 7.41 -0.13 -17.63
N ASP A 86 6.98 0.31 -18.81
CA ASP A 86 5.64 0.89 -19.00
C ASP A 86 4.49 -0.13 -18.87
N ASP A 87 4.75 -1.38 -19.13
CA ASP A 87 3.81 -2.49 -18.95
C ASP A 87 3.54 -2.83 -17.46
N GLN A 88 4.37 -2.33 -16.56
CA GLN A 88 4.18 -2.41 -15.12
C GLN A 88 3.54 -1.14 -14.52
N LYS A 89 3.18 -0.16 -15.35
CA LYS A 89 2.56 1.10 -14.94
C LYS A 89 1.12 1.14 -15.43
N LEU A 90 0.19 0.97 -14.52
CA LEU A 90 -1.24 1.08 -14.80
C LEU A 90 -1.69 2.52 -14.55
N GLU A 91 -1.71 3.30 -15.62
CA GLU A 91 -2.24 4.67 -15.59
C GLU A 91 -3.75 4.65 -15.38
N THR A 92 -4.23 5.40 -14.42
CA THR A 92 -5.66 5.54 -14.10
C THR A 92 -6.13 6.98 -14.28
N PRO A 93 -7.42 7.22 -14.46
CA PRO A 93 -7.96 8.56 -14.23
C PRO A 93 -7.78 8.95 -12.77
N VAL A 94 -8.01 10.23 -12.45
CA VAL A 94 -8.04 10.72 -11.05
C VAL A 94 -9.27 10.11 -10.36
N ALA A 95 -9.10 8.94 -9.80
CA ALA A 95 -10.17 8.15 -9.17
C ALA A 95 -9.57 7.23 -8.09
N GLU A 96 -9.19 7.80 -6.97
CA GLU A 96 -8.38 7.15 -5.93
C GLU A 96 -9.06 5.92 -5.34
N ASN A 97 -10.38 5.96 -5.18
CA ASN A 97 -11.14 4.80 -4.69
C ASN A 97 -11.15 3.63 -5.71
N LEU A 98 -11.25 3.95 -7.01
CA LEU A 98 -11.13 2.94 -8.08
C LEU A 98 -9.74 2.29 -8.05
N MET A 99 -8.68 3.08 -7.87
CA MET A 99 -7.30 2.58 -7.78
C MET A 99 -7.17 1.54 -6.65
N ALA A 100 -7.73 1.83 -5.48
CA ALA A 100 -7.73 0.90 -4.35
C ALA A 100 -8.51 -0.38 -4.67
N GLY A 101 -9.69 -0.28 -5.28
CA GLY A 101 -10.49 -1.43 -5.71
C GLY A 101 -9.76 -2.32 -6.72
N LEU A 102 -9.10 -1.73 -7.71
CA LEU A 102 -8.25 -2.45 -8.68
C LEU A 102 -7.11 -3.19 -7.98
N ALA A 103 -6.41 -2.52 -7.07
CA ALA A 103 -5.31 -3.13 -6.33
C ALA A 103 -5.77 -4.32 -5.48
N ILE A 104 -6.94 -4.24 -4.85
CA ILE A 104 -7.55 -5.35 -4.11
C ILE A 104 -7.78 -6.54 -5.05
N GLY A 105 -8.48 -6.33 -6.17
CA GLY A 105 -8.73 -7.40 -7.14
C GLY A 105 -7.46 -8.02 -7.70
N MET A 106 -6.47 -7.20 -8.05
CA MET A 106 -5.17 -7.68 -8.54
C MET A 106 -4.40 -8.48 -7.48
N SER A 107 -4.49 -8.09 -6.21
CA SER A 107 -3.83 -8.84 -5.14
C SER A 107 -4.39 -10.25 -4.97
N PHE A 108 -5.67 -10.47 -5.25
CA PHE A 108 -6.30 -11.80 -5.23
C PHE A 108 -5.81 -12.69 -6.37
N GLU A 109 -5.41 -12.10 -7.48
CA GLU A 109 -4.83 -12.81 -8.62
C GLU A 109 -3.30 -13.00 -8.48
N GLY A 110 -2.73 -12.67 -7.33
CA GLY A 110 -1.32 -12.90 -7.01
C GLY A 110 -0.36 -11.79 -7.48
N PHE A 111 -0.87 -10.68 -7.99
CA PHE A 111 -0.03 -9.52 -8.29
C PHE A 111 0.44 -8.81 -7.00
N LEU A 112 1.51 -8.04 -7.12
CA LEU A 112 1.98 -7.11 -6.10
C LEU A 112 1.63 -5.67 -6.50
N PRO A 113 0.46 -5.14 -6.11
CA PRO A 113 0.09 -3.78 -6.41
C PRO A 113 0.85 -2.78 -5.54
N VAL A 114 1.29 -1.69 -6.16
CA VAL A 114 1.82 -0.50 -5.48
C VAL A 114 0.93 0.67 -5.83
N LEU A 115 0.11 1.11 -4.87
CA LEU A 115 -0.77 2.26 -5.04
C LEU A 115 0.02 3.56 -4.94
N TYR A 116 -0.14 4.38 -5.95
CA TYR A 116 0.59 5.63 -6.11
C TYR A 116 -0.34 6.84 -5.93
N TYR A 117 -0.54 7.28 -4.69
CA TYR A 117 -1.24 8.53 -4.40
C TYR A 117 -0.24 9.69 -4.38
N GLU A 118 -0.50 10.73 -5.15
CA GLU A 118 0.41 11.87 -5.22
C GLU A 118 0.47 12.65 -3.91
N ARG A 119 -0.66 12.70 -3.19
CA ARG A 119 -0.79 13.42 -1.91
C ARG A 119 -1.65 12.64 -0.92
N HIS A 120 -1.41 12.88 0.36
CA HIS A 120 -2.28 12.40 1.43
C HIS A 120 -3.71 12.91 1.28
N ASP A 121 -3.87 14.16 0.88
CA ASP A 121 -5.17 14.78 0.63
C ASP A 121 -6.02 13.98 -0.36
N PHE A 122 -5.41 13.49 -1.43
CA PHE A 122 -6.11 12.70 -2.46
C PHE A 122 -6.37 11.27 -1.98
N MET A 123 -5.45 10.69 -1.23
CA MET A 123 -5.63 9.36 -0.64
C MET A 123 -6.87 9.28 0.26
N MET A 124 -7.31 10.40 0.86
CA MET A 124 -8.53 10.47 1.67
C MET A 124 -9.78 10.06 0.89
N VAL A 125 -9.82 10.25 -0.44
CA VAL A 125 -10.92 9.78 -1.29
C VAL A 125 -11.04 8.24 -1.28
N ALA A 126 -9.93 7.54 -1.04
CA ALA A 126 -9.87 6.08 -0.94
C ALA A 126 -9.94 5.56 0.51
N ALA A 127 -10.22 6.42 1.50
CA ALA A 127 -10.16 6.04 2.91
C ALA A 127 -11.06 4.84 3.24
N ASP A 128 -12.26 4.77 2.67
CA ASP A 128 -13.16 3.63 2.84
C ASP A 128 -12.51 2.32 2.34
N ALA A 129 -12.00 2.32 1.12
CA ALA A 129 -11.35 1.14 0.55
C ALA A 129 -10.10 0.70 1.35
N ILE A 130 -9.35 1.66 1.89
CA ILE A 130 -8.16 1.39 2.70
C ILE A 130 -8.56 0.81 4.06
N ILE A 131 -9.49 1.45 4.77
CA ILE A 131 -9.84 1.14 6.17
C ILE A 131 -10.78 -0.07 6.24
N ASN A 132 -11.79 -0.13 5.39
CA ASN A 132 -12.84 -1.15 5.48
C ASN A 132 -12.61 -2.37 4.59
N HIS A 133 -11.73 -2.26 3.58
CA HIS A 133 -11.45 -3.37 2.67
C HIS A 133 -10.01 -3.85 2.81
N ILE A 134 -8.99 -3.07 2.44
CA ILE A 134 -7.58 -3.52 2.47
C ILE A 134 -7.19 -4.00 3.87
N ASP A 135 -7.56 -3.25 4.91
CA ASP A 135 -7.24 -3.61 6.30
C ASP A 135 -8.03 -4.82 6.83
N LYS A 136 -9.24 -5.04 6.36
CA LYS A 136 -10.16 -6.02 6.96
C LYS A 136 -10.26 -7.35 6.20
N ILE A 137 -9.90 -7.38 4.92
CA ILE A 137 -10.13 -8.52 4.02
C ILE A 137 -9.57 -9.83 4.56
N GLU A 138 -8.31 -9.83 5.03
CA GLU A 138 -7.70 -11.06 5.58
C GLU A 138 -8.47 -11.56 6.81
N ARG A 139 -8.95 -10.65 7.65
CA ARG A 139 -9.73 -10.99 8.85
C ARG A 139 -11.14 -11.48 8.51
N ILE A 140 -11.85 -10.78 7.64
CA ILE A 140 -13.22 -11.12 7.22
C ILE A 140 -13.24 -12.47 6.51
N SER A 141 -12.24 -12.76 5.68
CA SER A 141 -12.09 -14.02 4.94
C SER A 141 -11.46 -15.15 5.77
N HIS A 142 -11.17 -14.93 7.06
CA HIS A 142 -10.45 -15.88 7.91
C HIS A 142 -9.12 -16.35 7.33
N GLY A 143 -8.41 -15.45 6.62
CA GLY A 143 -7.10 -15.69 6.01
C GLY A 143 -7.15 -16.32 4.61
N GLU A 144 -8.35 -16.55 4.05
CA GLU A 144 -8.50 -17.08 2.69
C GLU A 144 -7.99 -16.10 1.63
N PHE A 145 -8.29 -14.80 1.81
CA PHE A 145 -7.80 -13.74 0.94
C PHE A 145 -6.74 -12.89 1.64
N LYS A 146 -5.62 -12.68 0.93
CA LYS A 146 -4.55 -11.79 1.36
C LYS A 146 -4.49 -10.58 0.46
N CYS A 147 -4.10 -9.44 1.01
CA CYS A 147 -4.08 -8.17 0.30
C CYS A 147 -2.70 -7.49 0.44
N PRO A 148 -1.62 -8.05 -0.14
CA PRO A 148 -0.26 -7.54 0.02
C PRO A 148 -0.04 -6.28 -0.82
N ILE A 149 -0.75 -5.21 -0.51
CA ILE A 149 -0.71 -3.95 -1.22
C ILE A 149 0.27 -3.00 -0.53
N ILE A 150 1.15 -2.39 -1.31
CA ILE A 150 1.99 -1.29 -0.84
C ILE A 150 1.29 0.01 -1.22
N ILE A 151 0.88 0.78 -0.21
CA ILE A 151 0.27 2.10 -0.40
C ILE A 151 1.36 3.14 -0.19
N ARG A 152 1.57 4.03 -1.15
CA ARG A 152 2.45 5.17 -0.98
C ARG A 152 1.70 6.48 -1.22
N ALA A 153 1.87 7.43 -0.34
CA ALA A 153 1.34 8.78 -0.49
C ALA A 153 2.36 9.79 0.03
N VAL A 154 2.35 11.00 -0.54
CA VAL A 154 3.32 12.05 -0.21
C VAL A 154 2.67 13.09 0.69
N THR A 155 3.37 13.48 1.75
CA THR A 155 3.09 14.70 2.52
C THR A 155 3.87 15.87 1.95
N ALA A 156 3.37 17.08 2.05
CA ALA A 156 4.07 18.29 1.61
C ALA A 156 3.83 19.43 2.61
N ASP A 157 3.95 19.12 3.89
CA ASP A 157 3.75 20.02 5.02
C ASP A 157 4.85 21.08 5.15
N ALA A 158 6.04 20.80 4.59
CA ALA A 158 7.17 21.70 4.63
C ALA A 158 7.97 21.67 3.31
N GLY A 159 8.67 22.74 3.03
CA GLY A 159 9.62 22.80 1.92
C GLY A 159 9.15 23.58 0.71
N PRO A 160 9.94 23.57 -0.39
CA PRO A 160 9.77 24.52 -1.50
C PRO A 160 8.50 24.27 -2.34
N PHE A 161 7.79 23.17 -2.12
CA PHE A 161 6.63 22.77 -2.92
C PHE A 161 5.34 22.75 -2.13
N TYR A 162 5.10 23.76 -1.32
CA TYR A 162 3.80 23.96 -0.70
C TYR A 162 2.75 24.32 -1.76
N SER A 163 1.87 23.37 -2.05
CA SER A 163 0.84 23.50 -3.09
C SER A 163 -0.49 24.04 -2.58
N GLY A 164 -0.53 24.53 -1.34
CA GLY A 164 -1.73 25.06 -0.68
C GLY A 164 -2.34 24.08 0.32
N ILE A 165 -3.30 24.57 1.08
CA ILE A 165 -3.91 23.88 2.23
C ILE A 165 -4.62 22.56 1.89
N THR A 166 -5.05 22.39 0.64
CA THR A 166 -5.72 21.17 0.16
C THR A 166 -4.78 20.16 -0.50
N HIS A 167 -3.47 20.42 -0.46
CA HIS A 167 -2.44 19.59 -1.11
C HIS A 167 -1.22 19.36 -0.21
N SER A 168 -1.28 19.74 1.04
CA SER A 168 -0.12 19.76 1.93
C SER A 168 -0.42 19.22 3.33
N GLN A 169 -1.52 18.48 3.48
CA GLN A 169 -1.89 17.92 4.77
C GLN A 169 -1.15 16.62 5.03
N ASP A 170 -0.92 16.33 6.31
CA ASP A 170 -0.36 15.06 6.77
C ASP A 170 -1.43 14.26 7.54
N PHE A 171 -1.86 13.15 6.96
CA PHE A 171 -2.83 12.24 7.58
C PHE A 171 -2.16 10.96 8.12
N THR A 172 -0.85 10.94 8.30
CA THR A 172 -0.10 9.78 8.79
C THR A 172 -0.68 9.24 10.09
N GLU A 173 -0.89 10.10 11.09
CA GLU A 173 -1.45 9.68 12.39
C GLU A 173 -2.93 9.25 12.30
N VAL A 174 -3.69 9.82 11.38
CA VAL A 174 -5.08 9.41 11.15
C VAL A 174 -5.11 7.96 10.68
N PHE A 175 -4.33 7.63 9.65
CA PHE A 175 -4.26 6.25 9.15
C PHE A 175 -3.60 5.30 10.16
N ARG A 176 -2.55 5.72 10.89
CA ARG A 176 -1.92 4.91 11.93
C ARG A 176 -2.90 4.45 13.02
N ARG A 177 -3.93 5.25 13.30
CA ARG A 177 -5.00 4.92 14.25
C ARG A 177 -6.17 4.17 13.61
N ALA A 178 -6.38 4.30 12.30
CA ALA A 178 -7.54 3.76 11.61
C ALA A 178 -7.34 2.34 11.08
N VAL A 179 -6.08 1.93 10.80
CA VAL A 179 -5.76 0.63 10.21
C VAL A 179 -4.91 -0.22 11.15
N SER A 180 -4.91 -1.54 10.93
CA SER A 180 -4.14 -2.50 11.72
C SER A 180 -2.80 -2.88 11.08
N PHE A 181 -2.56 -2.51 9.84
CA PHE A 181 -1.29 -2.73 9.17
C PHE A 181 -0.30 -1.57 9.38
N PRO A 182 1.03 -1.77 9.17
CA PRO A 182 2.03 -0.75 9.40
C PRO A 182 1.85 0.50 8.55
N VAL A 183 1.90 1.67 9.18
CA VAL A 183 1.98 2.99 8.54
C VAL A 183 3.35 3.58 8.88
N LEU A 184 4.23 3.67 7.91
CA LEU A 184 5.64 4.00 8.03
C LEU A 184 5.91 5.38 7.43
N ASP A 185 6.76 6.14 8.09
CA ASP A 185 7.17 7.50 7.73
C ASP A 185 8.71 7.63 7.66
N PRO A 186 9.34 7.05 6.63
CA PRO A 186 10.80 7.09 6.51
C PRO A 186 11.30 8.53 6.29
N VAL A 187 12.27 8.93 7.10
CA VAL A 187 12.82 10.31 7.08
C VAL A 187 14.11 10.47 6.27
N ASN A 188 14.67 9.36 5.77
CA ASN A 188 15.89 9.38 4.96
C ASN A 188 15.90 8.23 3.94
N GLY A 189 16.86 8.24 3.01
CA GLY A 189 16.95 7.24 1.94
C GLY A 189 17.10 5.81 2.46
N ALA A 190 17.88 5.61 3.50
CA ALA A 190 18.04 4.31 4.13
C ALA A 190 16.71 3.78 4.69
N GLY A 191 15.94 4.65 5.35
CA GLY A 191 14.61 4.34 5.84
C GLY A 191 13.66 3.96 4.70
N VAL A 192 13.65 4.70 3.59
CA VAL A 192 12.82 4.39 2.40
C VAL A 192 13.07 2.97 1.92
N THR A 193 14.33 2.62 1.67
CA THR A 193 14.68 1.29 1.16
C THR A 193 14.31 0.20 2.16
N SER A 194 14.61 0.41 3.45
CA SER A 194 14.26 -0.53 4.52
C SER A 194 12.77 -0.80 4.59
N CYS A 195 11.97 0.26 4.62
CA CYS A 195 10.51 0.17 4.74
C CYS A 195 9.89 -0.55 3.53
N LEU A 196 10.32 -0.23 2.31
CA LEU A 196 9.80 -0.87 1.10
C LEU A 196 10.15 -2.34 0.99
N LEU A 197 11.38 -2.72 1.34
CA LEU A 197 11.78 -4.14 1.38
C LEU A 197 11.02 -4.91 2.46
N ALA A 198 10.83 -4.33 3.63
CA ALA A 198 10.08 -4.95 4.70
C ALA A 198 8.59 -5.10 4.34
N ALA A 199 7.97 -4.07 3.76
CA ALA A 199 6.61 -4.13 3.23
C ALA A 199 6.45 -5.29 2.22
N ARG A 200 7.36 -5.39 1.25
CA ARG A 200 7.35 -6.47 0.25
C ARG A 200 7.47 -7.85 0.88
N ARG A 201 8.37 -8.01 1.86
CA ARG A 201 8.64 -9.32 2.50
C ARG A 201 7.53 -9.75 3.45
N SER A 202 6.81 -8.81 4.03
CA SER A 202 5.72 -9.10 4.98
C SER A 202 4.57 -9.88 4.33
N GLY A 203 4.32 -9.68 3.03
CA GLY A 203 3.15 -10.23 2.34
C GLY A 203 1.83 -9.68 2.85
N LYS A 204 1.85 -8.55 3.57
CA LYS A 204 0.70 -7.86 4.16
C LYS A 204 0.57 -6.44 3.61
N PRO A 205 -0.58 -5.79 3.76
CA PRO A 205 -0.69 -4.38 3.44
C PRO A 205 0.32 -3.54 4.23
N CYS A 206 0.79 -2.47 3.62
CA CYS A 206 1.66 -1.50 4.27
C CYS A 206 1.45 -0.12 3.63
N MET A 207 1.45 0.92 4.45
CA MET A 207 1.39 2.31 3.97
C MET A 207 2.73 3.00 4.23
N LEU A 208 3.22 3.73 3.23
CA LEU A 208 4.35 4.62 3.37
C LEU A 208 3.88 6.07 3.20
N SER A 209 4.02 6.81 4.28
CA SER A 209 3.92 8.27 4.30
C SER A 209 5.29 8.82 3.92
N LEU A 210 5.37 9.49 2.79
CA LEU A 210 6.62 9.90 2.20
C LEU A 210 6.74 11.42 2.22
N ILE A 211 7.94 11.93 2.50
CA ILE A 211 8.21 13.36 2.34
C ILE A 211 8.31 13.72 0.85
N HIS A 212 8.00 14.97 0.53
CA HIS A 212 8.13 15.46 -0.84
C HIS A 212 9.60 15.47 -1.29
N ILE A 213 9.85 15.06 -2.53
CA ILE A 213 11.17 14.92 -3.15
C ILE A 213 11.46 16.09 -4.08
#